data_a1598a8a1ef2dcb05ceda46c81eb7388
#
_entry.id   a1598a8a1ef2dcb05ceda46c81eb7388
#
_cell.length_a   1.000
_cell.length_b   1.000
_cell.length_c   1.000
_cell.angle_alpha   90.00
_cell.angle_beta   90.00
_cell.angle_gamma   90.00
#
_symmetry.space_group_name_H-M   'P 1'
#
loop_
_entity.id
_entity.type
_entity.pdbx_description
1 polymer ?
#
loop_
_entity_poly.entity_id
_entity_poly.type
_entity_poly.pdbx_seq_one_letter_code
_entity_poly.pdbx_strand_id
1 'polypeptide(L)'
;MVNFSGQTETSRVEGLSDRFEMNIVDWDGNGTGDVLFTDGNRVLVTRLDGTPLFEKKMEAKTLGFPYVYRFSAKDVRVGLTDPEQNHLFLLSADGKLSKGFPITGDSPFSIVFLGNDGFFLFAGTGNNTILKYKVQR
;
A
#
# COMPACT_ATOMS: atom_id res chain seq x y z
N MET A 1 0.27 -17.30 -23.29
CA MET A 1 1.13 -16.19 -23.79
C MET A 1 0.27 -15.00 -24.15
N VAL A 2 0.65 -13.83 -23.66
CA VAL A 2 -0.08 -12.61 -24.03
C VAL A 2 0.40 -12.16 -25.41
N ASN A 3 -0.55 -11.90 -26.27
CA ASN A 3 -0.26 -11.45 -27.62
C ASN A 3 -0.31 -9.92 -27.65
N PHE A 4 0.85 -9.29 -27.70
CA PHE A 4 0.96 -7.84 -27.71
C PHE A 4 0.77 -7.33 -29.14
N SER A 5 -0.27 -6.55 -29.36
CA SER A 5 -0.62 -6.04 -30.69
C SER A 5 0.16 -4.81 -31.13
N GLY A 6 1.02 -4.29 -30.26
CA GLY A 6 1.77 -3.07 -30.53
C GLY A 6 1.03 -1.78 -30.25
N GLN A 7 -0.20 -1.86 -29.72
CA GLN A 7 -0.95 -0.67 -29.33
C GLN A 7 -0.53 -0.20 -27.94
N THR A 8 -0.41 1.12 -27.79
CA THR A 8 -0.04 1.75 -26.52
C THR A 8 -1.08 2.80 -26.18
N GLU A 9 -1.59 2.73 -24.95
CA GLU A 9 -2.42 3.77 -24.39
C GLU A 9 -1.62 4.54 -23.36
N THR A 10 -1.75 5.86 -23.38
CA THR A 10 -1.04 6.74 -22.46
C THR A 10 -2.05 7.52 -21.63
N SER A 11 -1.91 7.43 -20.30
CA SER A 11 -2.70 8.22 -19.38
C SER A 11 -1.76 9.12 -18.58
N ARG A 12 -2.23 10.33 -18.28
CA ARG A 12 -1.47 11.29 -17.49
C ARG A 12 -2.06 11.37 -16.09
N VAL A 13 -1.19 11.29 -15.09
CA VAL A 13 -1.58 11.48 -13.70
C VAL A 13 -0.96 12.78 -13.21
N GLU A 14 -1.82 13.73 -12.83
CA GLU A 14 -1.36 15.04 -12.37
C GLU A 14 -0.67 14.96 -11.02
N GLY A 15 0.39 15.72 -10.87
CA GLY A 15 1.06 15.92 -9.59
C GLY A 15 2.04 14.82 -9.17
N LEU A 16 2.31 13.83 -10.02
CA LEU A 16 3.34 12.84 -9.73
C LEU A 16 4.72 13.37 -10.06
N SER A 17 5.70 13.10 -9.20
CA SER A 17 7.10 13.33 -9.50
C SER A 17 7.68 12.17 -10.32
N ASP A 18 8.96 12.26 -10.67
CA ASP A 18 9.65 11.18 -11.41
C ASP A 18 10.04 10.01 -10.52
N ARG A 19 9.77 10.09 -9.22
CA ARG A 19 10.23 9.09 -8.24
C ARG A 19 9.08 8.34 -7.59
N PHE A 20 7.99 8.19 -8.28
CA PHE A 20 6.85 7.45 -7.74
C PHE A 20 7.10 5.95 -7.81
N GLU A 21 6.43 5.22 -6.90
CA GLU A 21 6.27 3.76 -6.96
C GLU A 21 4.82 3.44 -7.27
N MET A 22 4.55 2.29 -7.87
CA MET A 22 3.16 1.95 -8.21
C MET A 22 2.88 0.47 -8.06
N ASN A 23 1.62 0.18 -7.81
CA ASN A 23 1.08 -1.17 -7.77
C ASN A 23 -0.37 -1.13 -8.26
N ILE A 24 -0.95 -2.29 -8.50
CA ILE A 24 -2.34 -2.40 -8.93
C ILE A 24 -3.18 -2.89 -7.76
N VAL A 25 -4.36 -2.32 -7.61
CA VAL A 25 -5.30 -2.67 -6.55
C VAL A 25 -6.73 -2.46 -7.04
N ASP A 26 -7.65 -3.31 -6.62
CA ASP A 26 -9.07 -3.01 -6.77
C ASP A 26 -9.51 -2.21 -5.55
N TRP A 27 -9.39 -0.89 -5.64
CA TRP A 27 -9.55 0.01 -4.50
C TRP A 27 -10.99 0.11 -4.03
N ASP A 28 -11.91 0.22 -4.97
CA ASP A 28 -13.32 0.43 -4.66
C ASP A 28 -14.16 -0.84 -4.71
N GLY A 29 -13.55 -1.99 -4.96
CA GLY A 29 -14.24 -3.27 -4.93
C GLY A 29 -15.14 -3.54 -6.13
N ASN A 30 -14.92 -2.83 -7.24
CA ASN A 30 -15.77 -2.98 -8.42
C ASN A 30 -15.34 -4.11 -9.36
N GLY A 31 -14.30 -4.85 -9.02
CA GLY A 31 -13.77 -5.93 -9.84
C GLY A 31 -12.76 -5.50 -10.90
N THR A 32 -12.51 -4.19 -11.03
CA THR A 32 -11.56 -3.63 -12.00
C THR A 32 -10.34 -3.10 -11.25
N GLY A 33 -9.16 -3.35 -11.79
CA GLY A 33 -7.93 -2.84 -11.19
C GLY A 33 -7.81 -1.33 -11.30
N ASP A 34 -7.32 -0.72 -10.25
CA ASP A 34 -6.96 0.68 -10.17
C ASP A 34 -5.46 0.80 -9.95
N VAL A 35 -4.91 1.99 -10.07
CA VAL A 35 -3.48 2.20 -9.90
C VAL A 35 -3.21 2.91 -8.59
N LEU A 36 -2.35 2.29 -7.79
CA LEU A 36 -1.94 2.79 -6.47
C LEU A 36 -0.53 3.34 -6.60
N PHE A 37 -0.34 4.60 -6.19
CA PHE A 37 0.96 5.26 -6.23
C PHE A 37 1.39 5.66 -4.83
N THR A 38 2.70 5.58 -4.58
CA THR A 38 3.33 6.37 -3.52
C THR A 38 4.31 7.33 -4.17
N ASP A 39 4.32 8.56 -3.67
CA ASP A 39 5.19 9.62 -4.19
C ASP A 39 5.56 10.54 -3.04
N GLY A 40 6.82 10.45 -2.57
CA GLY A 40 7.23 11.12 -1.35
C GLY A 40 6.41 10.61 -0.17
N ASN A 41 5.65 11.49 0.47
CA ASN A 41 4.79 11.12 1.60
C ASN A 41 3.31 10.96 1.20
N ARG A 42 3.01 10.92 -0.09
CA ARG A 42 1.62 10.85 -0.57
C ARG A 42 1.26 9.47 -1.06
N VAL A 43 0.01 9.09 -0.83
CA VAL A 43 -0.63 7.92 -1.42
C VAL A 43 -1.70 8.43 -2.36
N LEU A 44 -1.70 7.95 -3.59
CA LEU A 44 -2.67 8.35 -4.61
C LEU A 44 -3.20 7.10 -5.29
N VAL A 45 -4.51 7.04 -5.47
CA VAL A 45 -5.14 5.96 -6.24
C VAL A 45 -5.92 6.58 -7.38
N THR A 46 -5.70 6.07 -8.58
CA THR A 46 -6.42 6.52 -9.76
C THR A 46 -7.04 5.32 -10.48
N ARG A 47 -8.01 5.60 -11.32
CA ARG A 47 -8.45 4.64 -12.32
C ARG A 47 -7.36 4.47 -13.38
N LEU A 48 -7.52 3.48 -14.23
CA LEU A 48 -6.53 3.22 -15.30
C LEU A 48 -6.40 4.40 -16.27
N ASP A 49 -7.42 5.23 -16.39
CA ASP A 49 -7.39 6.41 -17.25
C ASP A 49 -6.82 7.66 -16.57
N GLY A 50 -6.35 7.52 -15.31
CA GLY A 50 -5.78 8.63 -14.55
C GLY A 50 -6.77 9.40 -13.69
N THR A 51 -8.06 9.06 -13.74
CA THR A 51 -9.07 9.73 -12.90
C THR A 51 -8.79 9.47 -11.42
N PRO A 52 -8.65 10.51 -10.59
CA PRO A 52 -8.34 10.32 -9.16
C PRO A 52 -9.51 9.67 -8.41
N LEU A 53 -9.20 8.69 -7.56
CA LEU A 53 -10.15 8.05 -6.66
C LEU A 53 -9.90 8.42 -5.21
N PHE A 54 -8.62 8.59 -4.84
CA PHE A 54 -8.23 8.79 -3.45
C PHE A 54 -6.85 9.41 -3.40
N GLU A 55 -6.65 10.30 -2.44
CA GLU A 55 -5.34 10.86 -2.16
C GLU A 55 -5.23 11.14 -0.68
N LYS A 56 -4.07 10.80 -0.11
CA LYS A 56 -3.78 11.08 1.29
C LYS A 56 -2.31 11.39 1.46
N LYS A 57 -2.03 12.47 2.19
CA LYS A 57 -0.69 12.79 2.62
C LYS A 57 -0.45 12.14 3.97
N MET A 58 0.57 11.29 4.03
CA MET A 58 0.92 10.57 5.26
C MET A 58 1.89 11.39 6.10
N GLU A 59 1.92 11.11 7.39
CA GLU A 59 2.94 11.66 8.27
C GLU A 59 4.21 10.82 8.16
N ALA A 60 4.90 11.02 7.05
CA ALA A 60 6.07 10.24 6.67
C ALA A 60 7.02 11.13 5.91
N LYS A 61 8.27 10.70 5.78
CA LYS A 61 9.24 11.39 4.93
C LYS A 61 9.19 10.88 3.50
N THR A 62 9.44 9.60 3.32
CA THR A 62 9.40 8.98 2.00
C THR A 62 8.84 7.59 2.13
N LEU A 63 7.72 7.35 1.48
CA LEU A 63 7.10 6.04 1.44
C LEU A 63 7.76 5.17 0.39
N GLY A 64 7.96 3.90 0.70
CA GLY A 64 8.47 2.93 -0.23
C GLY A 64 7.39 2.35 -1.13
N PHE A 65 7.69 1.23 -1.76
CA PHE A 65 6.77 0.52 -2.63
C PHE A 65 5.50 0.13 -1.87
N PRO A 66 4.31 0.42 -2.41
CA PRO A 66 3.05 0.10 -1.73
C PRO A 66 2.68 -1.37 -1.94
N TYR A 67 2.50 -2.09 -0.85
CA TYR A 67 2.07 -3.48 -0.86
C TYR A 67 0.57 -3.57 -0.61
N VAL A 68 -0.09 -4.52 -1.26
CA VAL A 68 -1.53 -4.70 -1.15
C VAL A 68 -1.81 -5.98 -0.41
N TYR A 69 -2.65 -5.89 0.62
CA TYR A 69 -3.10 -7.03 1.43
C TYR A 69 -4.61 -7.12 1.33
N ARG A 70 -5.10 -8.29 0.96
CA ARG A 70 -6.54 -8.52 0.88
C ARG A 70 -6.99 -9.30 2.11
N PHE A 71 -7.70 -8.61 3.00
CA PHE A 71 -8.23 -9.20 4.21
C PHE A 71 -9.55 -9.96 3.96
N SER A 72 -10.33 -9.47 3.01
CA SER A 72 -11.54 -10.14 2.52
C SER A 72 -11.87 -9.59 1.13
N ALA A 73 -12.95 -10.07 0.52
CA ALA A 73 -13.35 -9.59 -0.81
C ALA A 73 -13.57 -8.07 -0.84
N LYS A 74 -13.95 -7.47 0.28
CA LYS A 74 -14.23 -6.04 0.39
C LYS A 74 -13.30 -5.30 1.34
N ASP A 75 -12.30 -5.96 1.90
CA ASP A 75 -11.37 -5.34 2.85
C ASP A 75 -9.97 -5.43 2.28
N VAL A 76 -9.60 -4.42 1.51
CA VAL A 76 -8.27 -4.29 0.92
C VAL A 76 -7.52 -3.23 1.71
N ARG A 77 -6.28 -3.53 2.09
CA ARG A 77 -5.42 -2.59 2.82
C ARG A 77 -4.08 -2.45 2.12
N VAL A 78 -3.45 -1.32 2.36
CA VAL A 78 -2.16 -0.98 1.75
C VAL A 78 -1.12 -0.90 2.85
N GLY A 79 -0.04 -1.64 2.66
CA GLY A 79 1.13 -1.59 3.55
C GLY A 79 2.15 -0.60 3.01
N LEU A 80 2.58 0.30 3.87
CA LEU A 80 3.53 1.36 3.53
C LEU A 80 4.66 1.35 4.55
N THR A 81 5.86 1.66 4.07
CA THR A 81 7.05 1.73 4.91
C THR A 81 7.71 3.09 4.75
N ASP A 82 8.05 3.70 5.87
CA ASP A 82 8.93 4.87 5.91
C ASP A 82 10.21 4.48 6.62
N PRO A 83 11.24 4.03 5.88
CA PRO A 83 12.47 3.54 6.52
C PRO A 83 13.27 4.64 7.22
N GLU A 84 13.13 5.88 6.80
CA GLU A 84 13.86 6.99 7.44
C GLU A 84 13.38 7.24 8.87
N GLN A 85 12.11 7.00 9.15
CA GLN A 85 11.53 7.18 10.48
C GLN A 85 11.22 5.87 11.19
N ASN A 86 11.54 4.73 10.57
CA ASN A 86 11.24 3.39 11.10
C ASN A 86 9.74 3.21 11.38
N HIS A 87 8.89 3.61 10.45
CA HIS A 87 7.45 3.47 10.59
C HIS A 87 6.86 2.55 9.54
N LEU A 88 5.96 1.69 9.99
CA LEU A 88 5.12 0.87 9.13
C LEU A 88 3.67 1.33 9.27
N PHE A 89 2.98 1.39 8.15
CA PHE A 89 1.58 1.81 8.10
C PHE A 89 0.73 0.73 7.43
N LEU A 90 -0.49 0.59 7.88
CA LEU A 90 -1.48 -0.26 7.22
C LEU A 90 -2.74 0.59 7.03
N LEU A 91 -3.00 0.95 5.78
CA LEU A 91 -4.02 1.92 5.40
C LEU A 91 -5.21 1.21 4.78
N SER A 92 -6.40 1.49 5.27
CA SER A 92 -7.65 0.96 4.70
C SER A 92 -8.12 1.82 3.54
N ALA A 93 -9.03 1.26 2.73
CA ALA A 93 -9.57 1.97 1.57
C ALA A 93 -10.38 3.21 1.94
N ASP A 94 -10.84 3.31 3.18
CA ASP A 94 -11.53 4.52 3.69
C ASP A 94 -10.57 5.64 4.09
N GLY A 95 -9.27 5.43 3.92
CA GLY A 95 -8.25 6.42 4.25
C GLY A 95 -7.79 6.40 5.70
N LYS A 96 -8.26 5.44 6.50
CA LYS A 96 -7.88 5.36 7.91
C LYS A 96 -6.76 4.35 8.12
N LEU A 97 -5.87 4.66 9.06
CA LEU A 97 -4.88 3.70 9.49
C LEU A 97 -5.55 2.60 10.31
N SER A 98 -5.10 1.38 10.13
CA SER A 98 -5.52 0.27 10.97
C SER A 98 -5.12 0.53 12.42
N LYS A 99 -5.93 0.00 13.34
CA LYS A 99 -5.73 0.22 14.77
C LYS A 99 -4.33 -0.23 15.19
N GLY A 100 -3.65 0.61 15.94
CA GLY A 100 -2.32 0.35 16.46
C GLY A 100 -1.18 0.85 15.57
N PHE A 101 -1.47 1.25 14.34
CA PHE A 101 -0.47 1.79 13.42
C PHE A 101 -0.34 3.31 13.57
N PRO A 102 0.84 3.89 13.28
CA PRO A 102 2.05 3.23 12.77
C PRO A 102 2.75 2.40 13.84
N ILE A 103 3.45 1.35 13.40
CA ILE A 103 4.31 0.55 14.26
C ILE A 103 5.76 0.69 13.81
N THR A 104 6.69 0.22 14.65
CA THR A 104 8.11 0.32 14.35
C THR A 104 8.54 -0.75 13.35
N GLY A 105 9.32 -0.35 12.35
CA GLY A 105 9.92 -1.23 11.37
C GLY A 105 10.46 -0.43 10.20
N ASP A 106 11.36 -1.02 9.43
CA ASP A 106 12.01 -0.32 8.32
C ASP A 106 12.00 -1.10 7.01
N SER A 107 11.27 -2.19 6.95
CA SER A 107 11.18 -3.00 5.74
C SER A 107 9.72 -3.26 5.36
N PRO A 108 9.47 -3.67 4.12
CA PRO A 108 8.18 -4.26 3.79
C PRO A 108 7.85 -5.40 4.74
N PHE A 109 6.58 -5.63 4.96
CA PHE A 109 6.15 -6.61 5.94
C PHE A 109 5.19 -7.62 5.33
N SER A 110 5.10 -8.78 5.98
CA SER A 110 4.20 -9.85 5.61
C SER A 110 3.14 -10.03 6.69
N ILE A 111 1.97 -10.49 6.29
CA ILE A 111 0.84 -10.71 7.19
C ILE A 111 0.45 -12.18 7.15
N VAL A 112 0.26 -12.75 8.34
CA VAL A 112 -0.27 -14.11 8.52
C VAL A 112 -1.55 -14.01 9.32
N PHE A 113 -2.66 -14.48 8.75
CA PHE A 113 -3.95 -14.37 9.39
C PHE A 113 -4.14 -15.44 10.45
N LEU A 114 -4.82 -15.07 11.54
CA LEU A 114 -5.12 -15.92 12.68
C LEU A 114 -6.64 -16.19 12.80
N GLY A 115 -7.28 -16.47 11.68
CA GLY A 115 -8.73 -16.63 11.66
C GLY A 115 -9.43 -15.28 11.83
N ASN A 116 -10.42 -15.22 12.74
CA ASN A 116 -11.25 -14.01 12.86
C ASN A 116 -10.71 -12.96 13.82
N ASP A 117 -9.72 -13.31 14.65
CA ASP A 117 -9.36 -12.48 15.80
C ASP A 117 -8.19 -11.52 15.54
N GLY A 118 -7.47 -11.69 14.43
CA GLY A 118 -6.33 -10.83 14.16
C GLY A 118 -5.35 -11.43 13.20
N PHE A 119 -4.15 -10.89 13.24
CA PHE A 119 -3.09 -11.36 12.35
C PHE A 119 -1.74 -11.11 13.00
N PHE A 120 -0.74 -11.87 12.56
CA PHE A 120 0.66 -11.57 12.83
C PHE A 120 1.23 -10.77 11.67
N LEU A 121 2.02 -9.77 12.00
CA LEU A 121 2.77 -9.00 11.05
C LEU A 121 4.25 -9.25 11.31
N PHE A 122 5.00 -9.55 10.26
CA PHE A 122 6.43 -9.79 10.32
C PHE A 122 7.16 -8.73 9.52
N ALA A 123 8.11 -8.06 10.14
CA ALA A 123 8.91 -7.02 9.49
C ALA A 123 10.37 -7.16 9.89
N GLY A 124 11.27 -6.79 8.99
CA GLY A 124 12.68 -6.71 9.31
C GLY A 124 13.03 -5.38 9.95
N THR A 125 14.11 -5.38 10.70
CA THR A 125 14.78 -4.16 11.14
C THR A 125 16.25 -4.24 10.74
N GLY A 126 16.95 -3.13 10.75
CA GLY A 126 18.39 -3.15 10.65
C GLY A 126 18.97 -4.04 11.75
N ASN A 127 20.08 -4.65 11.64
CA ASN A 127 20.71 -5.55 12.60
C ASN A 127 20.21 -7.01 12.54
N ASN A 128 19.75 -7.45 11.37
CA ASN A 128 19.35 -8.85 11.15
C ASN A 128 18.27 -9.33 12.12
N THR A 129 17.39 -8.42 12.54
CA THR A 129 16.30 -8.72 13.47
C THR A 129 14.96 -8.74 12.76
N ILE A 130 14.13 -9.70 13.12
CA ILE A 130 12.76 -9.78 12.63
C ILE A 130 11.81 -9.43 13.77
N LEU A 131 10.94 -8.46 13.52
CA LEU A 131 9.88 -8.09 14.44
C LEU A 131 8.62 -8.87 14.10
N LYS A 132 7.96 -9.37 15.15
CA LYS A 132 6.67 -10.04 15.03
C LYS A 132 5.67 -9.31 15.89
N TYR A 133 4.63 -8.80 15.26
CA TYR A 133 3.55 -8.11 15.96
C TYR A 133 2.27 -8.92 15.85
N LYS A 134 1.55 -9.03 16.97
CA LYS A 134 0.19 -9.55 16.95
C LYS A 134 -0.75 -8.35 16.92
N VAL A 135 -1.56 -8.26 15.89
CA VAL A 135 -2.47 -7.13 15.68
C VAL A 135 -3.89 -7.66 15.72
N GLN A 136 -4.73 -7.00 16.50
CA GLN A 136 -6.16 -7.33 16.54
C GLN A 136 -6.87 -6.66 15.39
N ARG A 137 -7.75 -7.41 14.78
CA ARG A 137 -8.48 -6.98 13.59
C ARG A 137 -9.57 -5.97 13.89
#